data_158b56e3757ae62b2e3149faee711a59
#
_entry.id   158b56e3757ae62b2e3149faee711a59
#
_cell.length_a   1.000
_cell.length_b   1.000
_cell.length_c   1.000
_cell.angle_alpha   90.00
_cell.angle_beta   90.00
_cell.angle_gamma   90.00
#
_symmetry.space_group_name_H-M   'P 1'
#
loop_
_entity.id
_entity.type
_entity.pdbx_description
1 polymer ?
#
loop_
_entity_poly.entity_id
_entity_poly.type
_entity_poly.pdbx_seq_one_letter_code
_entity_poly.pdbx_strand_id
1 'polypeptide(L)'
;IDQPLLKFLLPGQEGQDGERRVCVTTPDDPDGMRSITLVKVAQRWAGATLLEVTIKTGRTHQIRVHLSAQGHPIAGDDKYGDFEWNRQLQKLESKGLKRMFLHAWRLQFNHPGTAERVALQADLPPELKAYLDHVT
;
A
#
# COMPACT_ATOMS: atom_id res chain seq x y z
N ILE A 1 12.69 2.53 -2.01
CA ILE A 1 12.67 2.60 -0.54
C ILE A 1 13.28 1.32 0.00
N ASP A 2 14.38 1.45 0.70
CA ASP A 2 15.09 0.33 1.34
C ASP A 2 15.18 0.64 2.84
N GLN A 3 14.10 0.33 3.56
CA GLN A 3 13.99 0.58 5.00
C GLN A 3 13.44 -0.67 5.68
N PRO A 4 14.11 -1.20 6.72
CA PRO A 4 13.63 -2.38 7.41
C PRO A 4 12.33 -2.11 8.16
N LEU A 5 11.49 -3.13 8.23
CA LEU A 5 10.19 -3.06 8.88
C LEU A 5 10.15 -3.96 10.11
N LEU A 6 9.46 -3.49 11.13
CA LEU A 6 9.25 -4.19 12.39
C LEU A 6 7.75 -4.37 12.62
N LYS A 7 7.33 -5.62 12.90
CA LYS A 7 6.00 -5.91 13.39
C LYS A 7 5.96 -5.74 14.89
N PHE A 8 4.89 -5.12 15.38
CA PHE A 8 4.67 -4.99 16.82
C PHE A 8 3.18 -5.09 17.12
N LEU A 9 2.86 -5.38 18.38
CA LEU A 9 1.51 -5.51 18.88
C LEU A 9 1.20 -4.29 19.76
N LEU A 10 0.17 -3.51 19.39
CA LEU A 10 -0.35 -2.49 20.29
C LEU A 10 -1.15 -3.18 21.39
N PRO A 11 -1.00 -2.75 22.68
CA PRO A 11 -1.80 -3.31 23.76
C PRO A 11 -3.30 -3.13 23.46
N GLY A 12 -4.06 -4.22 23.57
CA GLY A 12 -5.51 -4.16 23.50
C GLY A 12 -6.09 -3.58 24.79
N GLN A 13 -7.35 -3.13 24.74
CA GLN A 13 -8.12 -2.82 25.93
C GLN A 13 -8.47 -4.12 26.64
N GLU A 14 -8.80 -4.04 27.93
CA GLU A 14 -9.16 -5.20 28.74
C GLU A 14 -10.25 -6.03 28.05
N GLY A 15 -9.96 -7.32 27.80
CA GLY A 15 -10.86 -8.24 27.11
C GLY A 15 -10.82 -8.20 25.58
N GLN A 16 -9.93 -7.42 24.96
CA GLN A 16 -9.73 -7.36 23.51
C GLN A 16 -8.32 -7.77 23.11
N ASP A 17 -8.20 -8.42 21.95
CA ASP A 17 -6.91 -8.71 21.35
C ASP A 17 -6.19 -7.42 20.93
N GLY A 18 -4.86 -7.38 21.05
CA GLY A 18 -4.06 -6.27 20.60
C GLY A 18 -4.05 -6.11 19.09
N GLU A 19 -3.85 -4.89 18.60
CA GLU A 19 -3.74 -4.59 17.19
C GLU A 19 -2.32 -4.83 16.68
N ARG A 20 -2.20 -5.60 15.61
CA ARG A 20 -0.91 -5.80 14.92
C ARG A 20 -0.62 -4.63 14.01
N ARG A 21 0.57 -4.04 14.16
CA ARG A 21 1.06 -2.93 13.35
C ARG A 21 2.47 -3.18 12.84
N VAL A 22 2.85 -2.35 11.87
CA VAL A 22 4.19 -2.36 11.27
C VAL A 22 4.73 -0.94 11.27
N CYS A 23 6.01 -0.78 11.57
CA CYS A 23 6.69 0.52 11.48
C CYS A 23 8.06 0.34 10.81
N VAL A 24 8.61 1.45 10.34
CA VAL A 24 10.02 1.51 9.90
C VAL A 24 10.91 1.43 11.14
N THR A 25 11.96 0.65 11.04
CA THR A 25 12.98 0.54 12.09
C THR A 25 14.37 0.82 11.53
N THR A 26 15.40 0.66 12.35
CA THR A 26 16.79 0.90 11.95
C THR A 26 17.48 -0.35 11.39
N PRO A 27 18.50 -0.21 10.53
CA PRO A 27 19.19 -1.37 9.96
C PRO A 27 19.89 -2.29 10.98
N ASP A 28 20.18 -1.77 12.16
CA ASP A 28 20.81 -2.51 13.26
C ASP A 28 19.83 -3.17 14.23
N ASP A 29 18.53 -3.00 14.01
CA ASP A 29 17.49 -3.67 14.81
C ASP A 29 17.49 -5.17 14.50
N PRO A 30 17.77 -6.04 15.51
CA PRO A 30 17.83 -7.49 15.29
C PRO A 30 16.48 -8.10 14.91
N ASP A 31 15.37 -7.44 15.23
CA ASP A 31 14.01 -7.88 14.90
C ASP A 31 13.48 -7.23 13.61
N GLY A 32 14.22 -6.30 13.04
CA GLY A 32 13.87 -5.65 11.79
C GLY A 32 14.01 -6.59 10.59
N MET A 33 13.07 -6.50 9.66
CA MET A 33 13.08 -7.29 8.42
C MET A 33 13.42 -6.38 7.24
N ARG A 34 14.49 -6.71 6.52
CA ARG A 34 14.85 -5.96 5.31
C ARG A 34 13.67 -5.92 4.34
N SER A 35 13.35 -4.73 3.85
CA SER A 35 12.16 -4.49 3.02
C SER A 35 12.47 -3.49 1.93
N ILE A 36 12.27 -3.88 0.67
CA ILE A 36 12.61 -3.08 -0.50
C ILE A 36 11.39 -2.87 -1.37
N THR A 37 11.02 -1.61 -1.57
CA THR A 37 9.91 -1.16 -2.42
C THR A 37 10.45 -0.22 -3.49
N LEU A 38 10.21 -0.56 -4.76
CA LEU A 38 10.57 0.28 -5.90
C LEU A 38 9.34 1.06 -6.35
N VAL A 39 9.51 2.36 -6.57
CA VAL A 39 8.41 3.26 -6.90
C VAL A 39 8.71 3.99 -8.20
N LYS A 40 7.73 4.01 -9.11
CA LYS A 40 7.77 4.76 -10.35
C LYS A 40 6.52 5.62 -10.44
N VAL A 41 6.69 6.90 -10.75
CA VAL A 41 5.55 7.80 -10.98
C VAL A 41 4.91 7.47 -12.32
N ALA A 42 3.63 7.10 -12.31
CA ALA A 42 2.85 6.88 -13.52
C ALA A 42 2.16 8.16 -13.99
N GLN A 43 1.60 8.95 -13.07
CA GLN A 43 0.91 10.19 -13.38
C GLN A 43 0.88 11.10 -12.16
N ARG A 44 0.98 12.42 -12.37
CA ARG A 44 0.87 13.45 -11.33
C ARG A 44 -0.26 14.41 -11.64
N TRP A 45 -0.95 14.85 -10.60
CA TRP A 45 -1.90 15.96 -10.65
C TRP A 45 -1.94 16.69 -9.30
N ALA A 46 -2.68 17.77 -9.21
CA ALA A 46 -2.75 18.52 -7.95
C ALA A 46 -3.33 17.65 -6.83
N GLY A 47 -2.61 17.52 -5.74
CA GLY A 47 -3.04 16.82 -4.52
C GLY A 47 -2.82 15.32 -4.49
N ALA A 48 -2.45 14.67 -5.60
CA ALA A 48 -2.21 13.22 -5.61
C ALA A 48 -1.24 12.79 -6.72
N THR A 49 -0.75 11.57 -6.60
CA THR A 49 0.15 10.96 -7.58
C THR A 49 -0.19 9.49 -7.72
N LEU A 50 -0.31 9.02 -8.96
CA LEU A 50 -0.45 7.59 -9.24
C LEU A 50 0.94 6.96 -9.36
N LEU A 51 1.17 5.92 -8.58
CA LEU A 51 2.44 5.21 -8.55
C LEU A 51 2.28 3.80 -9.11
N GLU A 52 3.30 3.36 -9.83
CA GLU A 52 3.54 1.97 -10.14
C GLU A 52 4.59 1.44 -9.15
N VAL A 53 4.23 0.43 -8.38
CA VAL A 53 5.04 -0.07 -7.26
C VAL A 53 5.46 -1.50 -7.52
N THR A 54 6.75 -1.77 -7.36
CA THR A 54 7.31 -3.12 -7.44
C THR A 54 7.96 -3.47 -6.12
N ILE A 55 7.57 -4.60 -5.54
CA ILE A 55 8.17 -5.09 -4.29
C ILE A 55 9.21 -6.17 -4.57
N LYS A 56 10.38 -6.04 -3.95
CA LYS A 56 11.43 -7.08 -3.97
C LYS A 56 11.32 -8.01 -2.79
N THR A 57 10.66 -7.58 -1.74
CA THR A 57 10.30 -8.31 -0.54
C THR A 57 8.80 -8.16 -0.32
N GLY A 58 8.17 -9.05 0.44
CA GLY A 58 6.72 -9.01 0.66
C GLY A 58 6.37 -9.00 2.15
N ARG A 59 6.86 -8.02 2.91
CA ARG A 59 6.55 -7.91 4.35
C ARG A 59 5.14 -7.39 4.55
N THR A 60 4.56 -7.71 5.71
CA THR A 60 3.22 -7.26 6.10
C THR A 60 3.09 -5.75 5.97
N HIS A 61 2.07 -5.28 5.27
CA HIS A 61 1.78 -3.85 5.05
C HIS A 61 2.95 -3.05 4.46
N GLN A 62 3.88 -3.71 3.79
CA GLN A 62 5.15 -3.09 3.36
C GLN A 62 4.96 -1.81 2.56
N ILE A 63 4.16 -1.82 1.49
CA ILE A 63 3.94 -0.66 0.63
C ILE A 63 3.27 0.47 1.44
N ARG A 64 2.28 0.13 2.23
CA ARG A 64 1.50 1.07 3.05
C ARG A 64 2.40 1.83 4.03
N VAL A 65 3.23 1.09 4.76
CA VAL A 65 4.14 1.66 5.77
C VAL A 65 5.27 2.44 5.13
N HIS A 66 5.89 1.91 4.06
CA HIS A 66 6.96 2.61 3.35
C HIS A 66 6.49 3.95 2.78
N LEU A 67 5.33 4.00 2.13
CA LEU A 67 4.80 5.25 1.57
C LEU A 67 4.39 6.23 2.65
N SER A 68 3.74 5.76 3.71
CA SER A 68 3.38 6.61 4.85
C SER A 68 4.61 7.23 5.52
N ALA A 69 5.67 6.45 5.71
CA ALA A 69 6.94 6.92 6.30
C ALA A 69 7.64 7.99 5.44
N GLN A 70 7.43 7.96 4.13
CA GLN A 70 7.94 8.97 3.20
C GLN A 70 7.07 10.24 3.12
N GLY A 71 5.99 10.30 3.90
CA GLY A 71 5.05 11.42 3.86
C GLY A 71 4.04 11.36 2.72
N HIS A 72 3.88 10.21 2.08
CA HIS A 72 2.97 9.99 0.95
C HIS A 72 2.05 8.80 1.19
N PRO A 73 1.16 8.88 2.20
CA PRO A 73 0.27 7.77 2.52
C PRO A 73 -0.67 7.44 1.36
N ILE A 74 -1.09 6.19 1.29
CA ILE A 74 -2.03 5.74 0.26
C ILE A 74 -3.42 6.34 0.51
N ALA A 75 -4.06 6.83 -0.53
CA ALA A 75 -5.44 7.30 -0.47
C ALA A 75 -6.37 6.20 0.04
N GLY A 76 -7.16 6.50 1.06
CA GLY A 76 -8.11 5.56 1.64
C GLY A 76 -7.52 4.53 2.60
N ASP A 77 -6.23 4.64 2.94
CA ASP A 77 -5.63 3.77 3.95
C ASP A 77 -6.13 4.15 5.34
N ASP A 78 -6.91 3.28 5.95
CA ASP A 78 -7.55 3.53 7.24
C ASP A 78 -6.66 3.25 8.46
N LYS A 79 -5.44 2.82 8.24
CA LYS A 79 -4.49 2.46 9.31
C LYS A 79 -3.22 3.32 9.32
N TYR A 80 -2.60 3.51 8.16
CA TYR A 80 -1.35 4.28 7.99
C TYR A 80 -1.55 5.54 7.16
N GLY A 81 -2.78 5.86 6.77
CA GLY A 81 -3.12 6.94 5.87
C GLY A 81 -3.33 8.30 6.53
N ASP A 82 -3.71 9.25 5.71
CA ASP A 82 -4.19 10.57 6.13
C ASP A 82 -5.70 10.49 6.35
N PHE A 83 -6.14 10.45 7.59
CA PHE A 83 -7.55 10.23 7.95
C PHE A 83 -8.44 11.43 7.58
N GLU A 84 -7.92 12.65 7.61
CA GLU A 84 -8.65 13.83 7.17
C GLU A 84 -8.91 13.81 5.66
N TRP A 85 -7.88 13.52 4.89
CA TRP A 85 -8.00 13.33 3.45
C TRP A 85 -8.95 12.19 3.10
N ASN A 86 -8.85 11.07 3.82
CA ASN A 86 -9.74 9.92 3.62
C ASN A 86 -11.22 10.30 3.83
N ARG A 87 -11.51 11.10 4.85
CA ARG A 87 -12.88 11.61 5.08
C ARG A 87 -13.39 12.45 3.92
N GLN A 88 -12.55 13.33 3.39
CA GLN A 88 -12.90 14.16 2.23
C GLN A 88 -13.16 13.31 0.99
N LEU A 89 -12.35 12.28 0.76
CA LEU A 89 -12.53 11.36 -0.37
C LEU A 89 -13.84 10.58 -0.31
N GLN A 90 -14.26 10.19 0.87
CA GLN A 90 -15.52 9.46 1.07
C GLN A 90 -16.76 10.30 0.76
N LYS A 91 -16.66 11.63 0.84
CA LYS A 91 -17.78 12.56 0.61
C LYS A 91 -18.07 12.84 -0.86
N LEU A 92 -17.25 12.35 -1.79
CA LEU A 92 -17.41 12.58 -3.21
C LEU A 92 -18.48 11.66 -3.82
N GLU A 93 -19.69 11.71 -3.39
CA GLU A 93 -20.84 10.96 -3.92
C GLU A 93 -20.48 9.61 -4.58
N SER A 94 -20.90 9.38 -5.83
CA SER A 94 -20.62 8.13 -6.58
C SER A 94 -19.15 7.96 -6.98
N LYS A 95 -18.34 9.02 -6.89
CA LYS A 95 -16.92 9.03 -7.22
C LYS A 95 -16.03 8.98 -5.98
N GLY A 96 -16.67 8.85 -4.81
CA GLY A 96 -15.98 8.79 -3.53
C GLY A 96 -15.16 7.52 -3.36
N LEU A 97 -13.98 7.68 -2.79
CA LEU A 97 -13.09 6.56 -2.50
C LEU A 97 -13.39 6.03 -1.09
N LYS A 98 -14.01 4.86 -1.01
CA LYS A 98 -14.41 4.21 0.25
C LYS A 98 -13.50 3.05 0.64
N ARG A 99 -12.46 2.81 -0.12
CA ARG A 99 -11.45 1.78 0.14
C ARG A 99 -10.05 2.33 -0.15
N MET A 100 -9.05 1.63 0.34
CA MET A 100 -7.66 1.95 0.03
C MET A 100 -7.37 1.80 -1.47
N PHE A 101 -6.73 2.81 -2.06
CA PHE A 101 -6.31 2.77 -3.46
C PHE A 101 -5.00 1.97 -3.58
N LEU A 102 -5.10 0.67 -3.42
CA LEU A 102 -4.01 -0.27 -3.63
C LEU A 102 -4.53 -1.48 -4.38
N HIS A 103 -3.89 -1.79 -5.51
CA HIS A 103 -4.32 -2.85 -6.40
C HIS A 103 -3.13 -3.69 -6.87
N ALA A 104 -3.25 -5.00 -6.75
CA ALA A 104 -2.31 -5.95 -7.32
C ALA A 104 -2.55 -6.05 -8.83
N TRP A 105 -1.74 -5.33 -9.62
CA TRP A 105 -1.98 -5.11 -11.04
C TRP A 105 -1.31 -6.15 -11.92
N ARG A 106 -0.05 -6.46 -11.66
CA ARG A 106 0.74 -7.41 -12.46
C ARG A 106 1.48 -8.41 -11.59
N LEU A 107 1.53 -9.64 -12.06
CA LEU A 107 2.32 -10.70 -11.46
C LEU A 107 3.04 -11.47 -12.55
N GLN A 108 4.34 -11.68 -12.38
CA GLN A 108 5.16 -12.48 -13.28
C GLN A 108 5.95 -13.51 -12.46
N PHE A 109 5.94 -14.74 -12.91
CA PHE A 109 6.68 -15.82 -12.27
C PHE A 109 6.98 -16.94 -13.27
N ASN A 110 7.91 -17.83 -12.92
CA ASN A 110 8.16 -19.04 -13.68
C ASN A 110 7.26 -20.15 -13.16
N HIS A 111 6.53 -20.81 -14.08
CA HIS A 111 5.64 -21.89 -13.70
C HIS A 111 6.43 -23.01 -13.03
N PRO A 112 6.05 -23.48 -11.82
CA PRO A 112 6.85 -24.46 -11.07
C PRO A 112 6.94 -25.83 -11.74
N GLY A 113 5.97 -26.21 -12.58
CA GLY A 113 5.97 -27.49 -13.28
C GLY A 113 6.70 -27.47 -14.63
N THR A 114 6.54 -26.39 -15.42
CA THR A 114 7.05 -26.29 -16.80
C THR A 114 8.22 -25.34 -16.95
N ALA A 115 8.51 -24.52 -15.93
CA ALA A 115 9.49 -23.42 -15.97
C ALA A 115 9.18 -22.33 -17.01
N GLU A 116 8.02 -22.34 -17.65
CA GLU A 116 7.59 -21.29 -18.56
C GLU A 116 7.29 -20.01 -17.80
N ARG A 117 7.59 -18.86 -18.44
CA ARG A 117 7.27 -17.53 -17.86
C ARG A 117 5.78 -17.27 -17.92
N VAL A 118 5.15 -17.05 -16.75
CA VAL A 118 3.75 -16.67 -16.63
C VAL A 118 3.67 -15.19 -16.30
N ALA A 119 2.85 -14.46 -17.06
CA ALA A 119 2.56 -13.04 -16.81
C ALA A 119 1.05 -12.86 -16.70
N LEU A 120 0.61 -12.34 -15.56
CA LEU A 120 -0.80 -12.08 -15.27
C LEU A 120 -1.02 -10.59 -15.04
N GLN A 121 -2.16 -10.09 -15.46
CA GLN A 121 -2.58 -8.72 -15.24
C GLN A 121 -4.05 -8.68 -14.83
N ALA A 122 -4.38 -7.85 -13.84
CA ALA A 122 -5.74 -7.60 -13.39
C ALA A 122 -6.06 -6.12 -13.57
N ASP A 123 -7.17 -5.82 -14.23
CA ASP A 123 -7.63 -4.45 -14.42
C ASP A 123 -8.05 -3.83 -13.09
N LEU A 124 -7.98 -2.49 -13.01
CA LEU A 124 -8.46 -1.76 -11.84
C LEU A 124 -9.92 -2.10 -11.56
N PRO A 125 -10.31 -2.37 -10.30
CA PRO A 125 -11.71 -2.49 -9.92
C PRO A 125 -12.50 -1.24 -10.29
N PRO A 126 -13.81 -1.37 -10.59
CA PRO A 126 -14.64 -0.23 -11.02
C PRO A 126 -14.60 0.97 -10.08
N GLU A 127 -14.58 0.74 -8.77
CA GLU A 127 -14.55 1.81 -7.77
C GLU A 127 -13.22 2.60 -7.77
N LEU A 128 -12.10 1.94 -8.03
CA LEU A 128 -10.80 2.61 -8.16
C LEU A 128 -10.69 3.33 -9.50
N LYS A 129 -11.19 2.73 -10.57
CA LYS A 129 -11.21 3.34 -11.89
C LYS A 129 -12.08 4.60 -11.92
N ALA A 130 -13.25 4.55 -11.29
CA ALA A 130 -14.15 5.69 -11.21
C ALA A 130 -13.50 6.87 -10.49
N TYR A 131 -12.81 6.62 -9.38
CA TYR A 131 -12.05 7.67 -8.68
C TYR A 131 -10.92 8.23 -9.54
N LEU A 132 -10.14 7.36 -10.19
CA LEU A 132 -9.04 7.78 -11.06
C LEU A 132 -9.52 8.65 -12.22
N ASP A 133 -10.61 8.26 -12.88
CA ASP A 133 -11.22 9.02 -13.97
C ASP A 133 -11.75 10.39 -13.50
N HIS A 134 -12.18 10.49 -12.23
CA HIS A 134 -12.65 11.75 -11.65
C HIS A 134 -11.51 12.74 -11.42
N VAL A 135 -10.33 12.30 -11.00
CA VAL A 135 -9.19 13.18 -10.67
C VAL A 135 -8.28 13.47 -11.86
N THR A 136 -8.40 12.71 -12.93
CA THR A 136 -7.66 12.96 -14.19
C THR A 136 -8.45 13.85 -15.20
#